data_13d6c8e769f723a70782a63e37d2707b
#
_entry.id   13d6c8e769f723a70782a63e37d2707b
#
_cell.length_a   1.000
_cell.length_b   1.000
_cell.length_c   1.000
_cell.angle_alpha   90.00
_cell.angle_beta   90.00
_cell.angle_gamma   90.00
#
_symmetry.space_group_name_H-M   'P 1'
#
loop_
_entity.id
_entity.type
_entity.pdbx_description
1 polymer ?
#
loop_
_entity_poly.entity_id
_entity_poly.type
_entity_poly.pdbx_seq_one_letter_code
_entity_poly.pdbx_strand_id
1 'polypeptide(L)'
;METSDHPRFALASPSMGRLALVFGVTVALILAGIALDGSRRGVTVAPGAYAPVGEARGNEPVRIRFSHAMNRASVQSRFALFPSAPGDFHWSDERTLVFTPRRALPAGQTYTVTIAAGAHSADGAQLRRPLTWRFTVLPPRVVALTPASRFHQQLALIDPQTGAVETLSEGDGGVLDYAVSPSGRAIAYAQETDTGAANLWVIDLITRTRAPITDCVAAICRAPAWSADGQRIAYQRAELDPDRGAGNGPARAWVVDLATLQPSLLFEDEQALGASPIWSPDGARVAAFDATIPG
;
A
#
# COMPACT_ATOMS: atom_id res chain seq x y z
N MET A 1 -51.19 21.68 78.18
CA MET A 1 -50.40 22.47 77.29
C MET A 1 -49.06 21.71 77.06
N GLU A 2 -49.14 20.81 76.14
CA GLU A 2 -48.15 19.72 75.90
C GLU A 2 -47.17 20.18 74.87
N THR A 3 -45.89 20.32 75.21
CA THR A 3 -44.82 20.68 74.31
C THR A 3 -44.20 19.38 73.76
N SER A 4 -44.47 19.12 72.49
CA SER A 4 -43.96 18.01 71.78
C SER A 4 -42.46 18.25 71.43
N ASP A 5 -41.61 17.43 72.02
CA ASP A 5 -40.16 17.43 71.75
C ASP A 5 -39.86 16.45 70.61
N HIS A 6 -39.45 16.97 69.41
CA HIS A 6 -39.05 16.17 68.29
C HIS A 6 -37.53 15.99 68.31
N PRO A 7 -37.00 14.74 68.28
CA PRO A 7 -35.55 14.52 68.17
C PRO A 7 -35.03 14.93 66.82
N ARG A 8 -34.11 15.90 66.77
CA ARG A 8 -33.34 16.27 65.55
C ARG A 8 -32.22 15.24 65.31
N PHE A 9 -32.38 14.41 64.33
CA PHE A 9 -31.29 13.59 63.84
C PHE A 9 -30.26 14.49 63.13
N ALA A 10 -29.12 14.70 63.74
CA ALA A 10 -27.98 15.34 63.13
C ALA A 10 -27.26 14.31 62.23
N LEU A 11 -27.39 14.44 60.92
CA LEU A 11 -26.56 13.71 59.96
C LEU A 11 -25.16 14.26 60.09
N ALA A 12 -24.24 13.46 60.65
CA ALA A 12 -22.81 13.78 60.69
C ALA A 12 -22.28 13.81 59.25
N SER A 13 -21.83 14.99 58.79
CA SER A 13 -21.16 15.14 57.48
C SER A 13 -19.84 14.34 57.46
N PRO A 14 -19.59 13.50 56.45
CA PRO A 14 -18.35 12.74 56.40
C PRO A 14 -17.16 13.72 56.23
N SER A 15 -16.12 13.54 57.06
CA SER A 15 -14.95 14.37 57.02
C SER A 15 -14.30 14.28 55.59
N MET A 16 -13.82 15.41 55.04
CA MET A 16 -13.20 15.51 53.72
C MET A 16 -12.13 14.42 53.46
N GLY A 17 -11.41 14.01 54.50
CA GLY A 17 -10.42 12.92 54.41
C GLY A 17 -11.02 11.53 54.14
N ARG A 18 -12.23 11.23 54.65
CA ARG A 18 -12.93 9.96 54.33
C ARG A 18 -13.47 9.95 52.92
N LEU A 19 -13.94 11.07 52.39
CA LEU A 19 -14.38 11.20 51.00
C LEU A 19 -13.20 11.01 50.04
N ALA A 20 -12.04 11.63 50.31
CA ALA A 20 -10.85 11.50 49.50
C ALA A 20 -10.29 10.05 49.49
N LEU A 21 -10.35 9.35 50.63
CA LEU A 21 -9.92 7.96 50.75
C LEU A 21 -10.84 7.03 49.94
N VAL A 22 -12.18 7.20 50.07
CA VAL A 22 -13.17 6.41 49.31
C VAL A 22 -13.00 6.65 47.81
N PHE A 23 -12.82 7.90 47.37
CA PHE A 23 -12.57 8.22 45.95
C PHE A 23 -11.27 7.59 45.43
N GLY A 24 -10.18 7.70 46.21
CA GLY A 24 -8.88 7.08 45.83
C GLY A 24 -8.98 5.55 45.71
N VAL A 25 -9.65 4.88 46.66
CA VAL A 25 -9.86 3.42 46.60
C VAL A 25 -10.75 3.04 45.40
N THR A 26 -11.80 3.80 45.13
CA THR A 26 -12.71 3.53 43.99
C THR A 26 -11.96 3.68 42.65
N VAL A 27 -11.18 4.74 42.50
CA VAL A 27 -10.34 4.94 41.28
C VAL A 27 -9.33 3.81 41.14
N ALA A 28 -8.66 3.41 42.22
CA ALA A 28 -7.69 2.28 42.16
C ALA A 28 -8.37 0.96 41.80
N LEU A 29 -9.59 0.68 42.32
CA LEU A 29 -10.34 -0.53 41.95
C LEU A 29 -10.82 -0.50 40.49
N ILE A 30 -11.24 0.66 39.99
CA ILE A 30 -11.61 0.82 38.57
C ILE A 30 -10.38 0.59 37.66
N LEU A 31 -9.25 1.19 37.99
CA LEU A 31 -8.00 1.01 37.23
C LEU A 31 -7.52 -0.45 37.29
N ALA A 32 -7.60 -1.10 38.45
CA ALA A 32 -7.31 -2.52 38.60
C ALA A 32 -8.29 -3.40 37.78
N GLY A 33 -9.57 -3.04 37.77
CA GLY A 33 -10.60 -3.72 36.97
C GLY A 33 -10.34 -3.60 35.47
N ILE A 34 -9.96 -2.41 35.01
CA ILE A 34 -9.59 -2.17 33.59
C ILE A 34 -8.32 -2.97 33.22
N ALA A 35 -7.32 -2.97 34.08
CA ALA A 35 -6.09 -3.74 33.84
C ALA A 35 -6.34 -5.26 33.82
N LEU A 36 -7.21 -5.77 34.69
CA LEU A 36 -7.60 -7.17 34.74
C LEU A 36 -8.48 -7.59 33.54
N ASP A 37 -9.34 -6.71 33.03
CA ASP A 37 -10.16 -6.97 31.84
C ASP A 37 -9.32 -6.91 30.57
N GLY A 38 -8.35 -6.01 30.47
CA GLY A 38 -7.36 -5.95 29.39
C GLY A 38 -6.52 -7.24 29.29
N SER A 39 -6.07 -7.78 30.43
CA SER A 39 -5.31 -9.04 30.46
C SER A 39 -6.18 -10.28 30.15
N ARG A 40 -7.52 -10.21 30.39
CA ARG A 40 -8.46 -11.28 30.03
C ARG A 40 -8.73 -11.37 28.54
N ARG A 41 -8.61 -10.28 27.79
CA ARG A 41 -8.90 -10.24 26.34
C ARG A 41 -7.74 -10.68 25.48
N GLY A 42 -6.67 -11.23 25.94
CA GLY A 42 -5.56 -11.79 25.16
C GLY A 42 -5.14 -10.98 23.91
N VAL A 43 -3.91 -11.11 23.49
CA VAL A 43 -3.43 -10.50 22.23
C VAL A 43 -4.12 -11.16 21.04
N THR A 44 -4.58 -10.36 20.09
CA THR A 44 -5.16 -10.81 18.83
C THR A 44 -4.48 -10.12 17.65
N VAL A 45 -4.60 -10.73 16.47
CA VAL A 45 -4.20 -10.14 15.18
C VAL A 45 -5.44 -10.23 14.29
N ALA A 46 -5.91 -9.09 13.80
CA ALA A 46 -7.08 -9.03 12.95
C ALA A 46 -6.80 -9.65 11.57
N PRO A 47 -7.81 -10.17 10.86
CA PRO A 47 -7.68 -10.51 9.46
C PRO A 47 -7.19 -9.30 8.66
N GLY A 48 -6.20 -9.51 7.77
CA GLY A 48 -5.58 -8.43 7.00
C GLY A 48 -4.52 -7.60 7.76
N ALA A 49 -4.31 -7.84 9.05
CA ALA A 49 -3.26 -7.17 9.83
C ALA A 49 -1.88 -7.87 9.74
N TYR A 50 -1.70 -8.79 8.81
CA TYR A 50 -0.43 -9.43 8.49
C TYR A 50 -0.27 -9.61 6.98
N ALA A 51 0.96 -9.52 6.51
CA ALA A 51 1.35 -9.63 5.10
C ALA A 51 2.79 -10.19 5.02
N PRO A 52 3.18 -10.76 3.84
CA PRO A 52 2.35 -11.08 2.69
C PRO A 52 1.44 -12.29 2.94
N VAL A 53 0.34 -12.39 2.17
CA VAL A 53 -0.58 -13.53 2.18
C VAL A 53 -0.82 -13.99 0.74
N GLY A 54 -0.81 -15.29 0.51
CA GLY A 54 -0.98 -15.87 -0.82
C GLY A 54 0.28 -15.73 -1.67
N GLU A 55 0.48 -14.63 -2.35
CA GLU A 55 1.62 -14.37 -3.23
C GLU A 55 2.48 -13.22 -2.70
N ALA A 56 3.80 -13.30 -2.91
CA ALA A 56 4.77 -12.32 -2.43
C ALA A 56 5.95 -12.16 -3.40
N ARG A 57 6.64 -11.03 -3.31
CA ARG A 57 7.96 -10.85 -3.92
C ARG A 57 9.04 -11.42 -3.00
N GLY A 58 10.15 -11.86 -3.57
CA GLY A 58 11.23 -12.45 -2.78
C GLY A 58 11.85 -11.52 -1.72
N ASN A 59 11.77 -10.21 -1.91
CA ASN A 59 12.27 -9.19 -0.99
C ASN A 59 11.15 -8.53 -0.15
N GLU A 60 9.92 -9.00 -0.26
CA GLU A 60 8.79 -8.41 0.46
C GLU A 60 8.90 -8.70 1.96
N PRO A 61 8.83 -7.67 2.83
CA PRO A 61 8.94 -7.86 4.26
C PRO A 61 7.66 -8.49 4.84
N VAL A 62 7.85 -9.39 5.81
CA VAL A 62 6.74 -9.93 6.61
C VAL A 62 6.34 -8.92 7.66
N ARG A 63 5.08 -8.47 7.66
CA ARG A 63 4.52 -7.50 8.60
C ARG A 63 3.41 -8.12 9.42
N ILE A 64 3.35 -7.76 10.70
CA ILE A 64 2.32 -8.24 11.62
C ILE A 64 1.94 -7.09 12.54
N ARG A 65 0.64 -6.73 12.57
CA ARG A 65 0.10 -5.73 13.49
C ARG A 65 -0.75 -6.40 14.56
N PHE A 66 -0.33 -6.26 15.80
CA PHE A 66 -1.01 -6.81 16.98
C PHE A 66 -2.02 -5.80 17.55
N SER A 67 -3.00 -6.31 18.30
CA SER A 67 -4.00 -5.49 19.00
C SER A 67 -3.43 -4.69 20.17
N HIS A 68 -2.29 -5.09 20.74
CA HIS A 68 -1.63 -4.50 21.91
C HIS A 68 -0.19 -4.08 21.58
N ALA A 69 0.35 -3.15 22.37
CA ALA A 69 1.80 -2.90 22.42
C ALA A 69 2.51 -4.16 22.89
N MET A 70 3.47 -4.66 22.13
CA MET A 70 4.08 -5.97 22.37
C MET A 70 5.42 -5.88 23.07
N ASN A 71 5.72 -6.89 23.90
CA ASN A 71 7.08 -7.15 24.34
C ASN A 71 7.87 -7.70 23.14
N ARG A 72 8.79 -6.89 22.63
CA ARG A 72 9.54 -7.17 21.38
C ARG A 72 10.31 -8.50 21.44
N ALA A 73 11.02 -8.74 22.53
CA ALA A 73 11.80 -9.96 22.72
C ALA A 73 10.91 -11.21 22.77
N SER A 74 9.75 -11.10 23.43
CA SER A 74 8.78 -12.19 23.51
C SER A 74 8.21 -12.58 22.14
N VAL A 75 7.94 -11.61 21.24
CA VAL A 75 7.46 -11.90 19.89
C VAL A 75 8.58 -12.46 19.02
N GLN A 76 9.77 -11.85 19.04
CA GLN A 76 10.89 -12.29 18.20
C GLN A 76 11.34 -13.72 18.52
N SER A 77 11.35 -14.11 19.82
CA SER A 77 11.69 -15.49 20.22
C SER A 77 10.66 -16.53 19.80
N ARG A 78 9.47 -16.12 19.42
CA ARG A 78 8.35 -16.98 19.00
C ARG A 78 7.99 -16.85 17.51
N PHE A 79 8.73 -16.01 16.80
CA PHE A 79 8.60 -15.90 15.34
C PHE A 79 9.36 -17.06 14.68
N ALA A 80 8.72 -17.70 13.73
CA ALA A 80 9.34 -18.71 12.87
C ALA A 80 8.93 -18.49 11.42
N LEU A 81 9.89 -18.63 10.52
CA LEU A 81 9.69 -18.67 9.07
C LEU A 81 10.16 -20.03 8.58
N PHE A 82 9.32 -20.77 7.88
CA PHE A 82 9.68 -22.07 7.31
C PHE A 82 9.36 -22.13 5.80
N PRO A 83 10.32 -22.50 4.93
CA PRO A 83 11.74 -22.76 5.21
C PRO A 83 12.43 -21.55 5.89
N SER A 84 13.44 -21.81 6.71
CA SER A 84 14.14 -20.76 7.43
C SER A 84 14.94 -19.86 6.48
N ALA A 85 14.89 -18.55 6.71
CA ALA A 85 15.71 -17.58 6.00
C ALA A 85 16.26 -16.56 6.99
N PRO A 86 17.53 -16.12 6.83
CA PRO A 86 18.08 -15.07 7.66
C PRO A 86 17.41 -13.72 7.35
N GLY A 87 17.12 -12.95 8.39
CA GLY A 87 16.49 -11.65 8.25
C GLY A 87 16.64 -10.81 9.51
N ASP A 88 16.22 -9.57 9.42
CA ASP A 88 16.31 -8.58 10.48
C ASP A 88 14.91 -8.15 10.93
N PHE A 89 14.76 -8.01 12.24
CA PHE A 89 13.52 -7.52 12.85
C PHE A 89 13.57 -6.01 13.02
N HIS A 90 12.51 -5.35 12.60
CA HIS A 90 12.26 -3.94 12.85
C HIS A 90 10.85 -3.75 13.42
N TRP A 91 10.66 -2.75 14.29
CA TRP A 91 9.37 -2.37 14.83
C TRP A 91 9.04 -0.97 14.33
N SER A 92 8.05 -0.85 13.45
CA SER A 92 7.62 0.45 12.95
C SER A 92 6.84 1.27 14.00
N ASP A 93 6.20 0.58 14.92
CA ASP A 93 5.54 1.12 16.12
C ASP A 93 5.53 0.07 17.24
N GLU A 94 4.86 0.33 18.37
CA GLU A 94 4.79 -0.61 19.49
C GLU A 94 3.99 -1.88 19.21
N ARG A 95 3.22 -1.91 18.13
CA ARG A 95 2.28 -2.98 17.77
C ARG A 95 2.65 -3.69 16.47
N THR A 96 3.55 -3.13 15.66
CA THR A 96 3.83 -3.64 14.32
C THR A 96 5.25 -4.14 14.20
N LEU A 97 5.39 -5.47 14.08
CA LEU A 97 6.62 -6.15 13.74
C LEU A 97 6.79 -6.20 12.22
N VAL A 98 8.00 -5.94 11.76
CA VAL A 98 8.46 -6.11 10.38
C VAL A 98 9.69 -7.01 10.39
N PHE A 99 9.62 -8.14 9.68
CA PHE A 99 10.78 -9.00 9.41
C PHE A 99 11.18 -8.82 7.95
N THR A 100 12.41 -8.42 7.70
CA THR A 100 12.96 -8.22 6.35
C THR A 100 14.01 -9.30 6.07
N PRO A 101 13.80 -10.17 5.08
CA PRO A 101 14.80 -11.13 4.65
C PRO A 101 16.07 -10.41 4.18
N ARG A 102 17.26 -10.87 4.61
CA ARG A 102 18.56 -10.28 4.19
C ARG A 102 18.89 -10.53 2.72
N ARG A 103 18.29 -11.54 2.13
CA ARG A 103 18.37 -11.87 0.70
C ARG A 103 17.00 -12.18 0.19
N ALA A 104 16.76 -11.94 -1.09
CA ALA A 104 15.51 -12.33 -1.71
C ALA A 104 15.25 -13.83 -1.49
N LEU A 105 14.03 -14.14 -1.03
CA LEU A 105 13.58 -15.51 -0.85
C LEU A 105 13.47 -16.20 -2.23
N PRO A 106 13.86 -17.48 -2.36
CA PRO A 106 13.76 -18.23 -3.59
C PRO A 106 12.38 -18.22 -4.23
N ALA A 107 12.34 -17.97 -5.53
CA ALA A 107 11.10 -18.01 -6.31
C ALA A 107 10.50 -19.43 -6.37
N GLY A 108 9.17 -19.50 -6.44
CA GLY A 108 8.41 -20.76 -6.43
C GLY A 108 8.30 -21.44 -5.07
N GLN A 109 9.02 -20.93 -4.05
CA GLN A 109 9.01 -21.50 -2.70
C GLN A 109 7.83 -20.95 -1.90
N THR A 110 7.09 -21.87 -1.24
CA THR A 110 6.06 -21.50 -0.26
C THR A 110 6.67 -21.40 1.13
N TYR A 111 6.39 -20.28 1.79
CA TYR A 111 6.82 -20.01 3.16
C TYR A 111 5.64 -20.05 4.12
N THR A 112 5.89 -20.59 5.31
CA THR A 112 4.94 -20.56 6.43
C THR A 112 5.50 -19.66 7.51
N VAL A 113 4.75 -18.62 7.90
CA VAL A 113 5.08 -17.78 9.05
C VAL A 113 4.28 -18.23 10.23
N THR A 114 4.92 -18.31 11.39
CA THR A 114 4.25 -18.67 12.65
C THR A 114 4.70 -17.75 13.76
N ILE A 115 3.75 -17.24 14.54
CA ILE A 115 3.99 -16.69 15.86
C ILE A 115 3.42 -17.69 16.85
N ALA A 116 4.28 -18.33 17.63
CA ALA A 116 3.85 -19.34 18.60
C ALA A 116 3.00 -18.69 19.73
N ALA A 117 2.12 -19.48 20.33
CA ALA A 117 1.34 -19.04 21.49
C ALA A 117 2.27 -18.62 22.65
N GLY A 118 1.75 -17.73 23.52
CA GLY A 118 2.51 -17.19 24.64
C GLY A 118 3.33 -15.94 24.35
N ALA A 119 3.33 -15.43 23.11
CA ALA A 119 3.83 -14.09 22.83
C ALA A 119 3.02 -13.08 23.66
N HIS A 120 3.66 -12.23 24.45
CA HIS A 120 2.98 -11.34 25.38
C HIS A 120 3.21 -9.86 25.04
N SER A 121 2.21 -9.08 25.37
CA SER A 121 2.23 -7.62 25.30
C SER A 121 3.02 -6.99 26.45
N ALA A 122 3.24 -5.69 26.36
CA ALA A 122 3.93 -4.94 27.42
C ALA A 122 3.15 -4.95 28.76
N ASP A 123 1.82 -5.05 28.69
CA ASP A 123 0.89 -5.14 29.84
C ASP A 123 0.58 -6.58 30.29
N GLY A 124 1.26 -7.59 29.72
CA GLY A 124 1.16 -8.99 30.12
C GLY A 124 0.04 -9.81 29.45
N ALA A 125 -0.77 -9.22 28.57
CA ALA A 125 -1.73 -9.98 27.78
C ALA A 125 -1.02 -10.93 26.80
N GLN A 126 -1.55 -12.14 26.59
CA GLN A 126 -0.85 -13.16 25.78
C GLN A 126 -1.61 -13.54 24.51
N LEU A 127 -0.86 -13.85 23.46
CA LEU A 127 -1.37 -14.55 22.29
C LEU A 127 -1.70 -16.00 22.67
N ARG A 128 -2.97 -16.30 22.83
CA ARG A 128 -3.43 -17.62 23.37
C ARG A 128 -3.32 -18.76 22.35
N ARG A 129 -3.42 -18.45 21.07
CA ARG A 129 -3.32 -19.42 19.97
C ARG A 129 -2.21 -18.99 19.03
N PRO A 130 -1.48 -19.93 18.42
CA PRO A 130 -0.49 -19.56 17.43
C PRO A 130 -1.16 -18.88 16.24
N LEU A 131 -0.51 -17.87 15.69
CA LEU A 131 -0.86 -17.26 14.42
C LEU A 131 -0.01 -17.93 13.34
N THR A 132 -0.64 -18.50 12.32
CA THR A 132 0.07 -19.15 11.22
C THR A 132 -0.59 -18.78 9.89
N TRP A 133 0.23 -18.42 8.89
CA TRP A 133 -0.22 -18.19 7.52
C TRP A 133 0.88 -18.54 6.52
N ARG A 134 0.54 -18.53 5.23
CA ARG A 134 1.44 -18.92 4.15
C ARG A 134 1.45 -17.90 3.04
N PHE A 135 2.59 -17.82 2.35
CA PHE A 135 2.72 -17.12 1.09
C PHE A 135 3.70 -17.87 0.18
N THR A 136 3.53 -17.72 -1.13
CA THR A 136 4.42 -18.27 -2.15
C THR A 136 5.16 -17.16 -2.84
N VAL A 137 6.48 -17.28 -2.95
CA VAL A 137 7.31 -16.29 -3.65
C VAL A 137 7.14 -16.47 -5.16
N LEU A 138 6.64 -15.42 -5.80
CA LEU A 138 6.52 -15.41 -7.26
C LEU A 138 7.88 -15.32 -7.93
N PRO A 139 8.07 -15.99 -9.08
CA PRO A 139 9.27 -15.79 -9.88
C PRO A 139 9.32 -14.33 -10.39
N PRO A 140 10.52 -13.74 -10.49
CA PRO A 140 10.68 -12.45 -11.10
C PRO A 140 10.23 -12.53 -12.56
N ARG A 141 9.56 -11.49 -13.03
CA ARG A 141 9.18 -11.33 -14.44
C ARG A 141 9.70 -9.99 -14.93
N VAL A 142 10.12 -9.97 -16.18
CA VAL A 142 10.61 -8.76 -16.84
C VAL A 142 9.55 -8.27 -17.81
N VAL A 143 9.21 -7.00 -17.71
CA VAL A 143 8.37 -6.32 -18.71
C VAL A 143 9.28 -5.61 -19.67
N ALA A 144 9.05 -5.74 -20.96
CA ALA A 144 9.83 -5.12 -22.00
C ALA A 144 8.97 -4.74 -23.20
N LEU A 145 9.45 -3.81 -24.00
CA LEU A 145 8.94 -3.57 -25.35
C LEU A 145 9.72 -4.42 -26.35
N THR A 146 9.01 -5.17 -27.17
CA THR A 146 9.59 -6.08 -28.18
C THR A 146 8.87 -5.92 -29.53
N PRO A 147 9.54 -6.07 -30.67
CA PRO A 147 10.99 -6.15 -30.85
C PRO A 147 11.69 -4.86 -30.39
N ALA A 148 12.99 -4.90 -30.20
CA ALA A 148 13.80 -3.73 -29.85
C ALA A 148 13.83 -2.62 -30.93
N SER A 149 13.25 -2.85 -32.12
CA SER A 149 13.08 -1.84 -33.16
C SER A 149 12.02 -0.81 -32.71
N ARG A 150 12.21 0.45 -33.07
CA ARG A 150 11.31 1.55 -32.61
C ARG A 150 9.92 1.56 -33.28
N PHE A 151 9.66 0.63 -34.20
CA PHE A 151 8.40 0.57 -34.92
C PHE A 151 7.59 -0.65 -34.48
N HIS A 152 6.32 -0.44 -34.18
CA HIS A 152 5.37 -1.48 -33.76
C HIS A 152 5.85 -2.33 -32.58
N GLN A 153 6.41 -1.68 -31.56
CA GLN A 153 6.78 -2.35 -30.32
C GLN A 153 5.51 -2.86 -29.62
N GLN A 154 5.61 -4.07 -29.06
CA GLN A 154 4.55 -4.68 -28.25
C GLN A 154 5.01 -4.81 -26.82
N LEU A 155 4.08 -4.71 -25.88
CA LEU A 155 4.35 -4.97 -24.49
C LEU A 155 4.47 -6.47 -24.26
N ALA A 156 5.59 -6.91 -23.73
CA ALA A 156 5.86 -8.32 -23.47
C ALA A 156 6.23 -8.57 -22.00
N LEU A 157 5.81 -9.73 -21.50
CA LEU A 157 6.21 -10.28 -20.21
C LEU A 157 7.16 -11.44 -20.46
N ILE A 158 8.36 -11.36 -19.88
CA ILE A 158 9.43 -12.32 -20.09
C ILE A 158 9.70 -13.04 -18.78
N ASP A 159 9.71 -14.36 -18.81
CA ASP A 159 10.21 -15.20 -17.72
C ASP A 159 11.75 -15.33 -17.89
N PRO A 160 12.56 -14.74 -17.01
CA PRO A 160 14.02 -14.79 -17.15
C PRO A 160 14.62 -16.17 -16.85
N GLN A 161 13.86 -17.10 -16.26
CA GLN A 161 14.34 -18.45 -15.96
C GLN A 161 14.16 -19.37 -17.17
N THR A 162 13.05 -19.28 -17.88
CA THR A 162 12.70 -20.11 -19.02
C THR A 162 12.95 -19.46 -20.37
N GLY A 163 13.08 -18.13 -20.39
CA GLY A 163 13.13 -17.34 -21.61
C GLY A 163 11.78 -17.21 -22.33
N ALA A 164 10.70 -17.71 -21.72
CA ALA A 164 9.36 -17.61 -22.29
C ALA A 164 8.93 -16.13 -22.40
N VAL A 165 8.39 -15.77 -23.57
CA VAL A 165 7.89 -14.43 -23.87
C VAL A 165 6.39 -14.51 -24.14
N GLU A 166 5.62 -13.72 -23.38
CA GLU A 166 4.17 -13.57 -23.53
C GLU A 166 3.89 -12.13 -23.98
N THR A 167 3.25 -11.94 -25.14
CA THR A 167 2.80 -10.61 -25.58
C THR A 167 1.53 -10.22 -24.81
N LEU A 168 1.55 -9.02 -24.21
CA LEU A 168 0.47 -8.50 -23.37
C LEU A 168 -0.41 -7.47 -24.08
N SER A 169 0.17 -6.68 -25.01
CA SER A 169 -0.61 -5.73 -25.81
C SER A 169 -1.30 -6.46 -26.97
N GLU A 170 -2.42 -5.91 -27.43
CA GLU A 170 -3.19 -6.43 -28.56
C GLU A 170 -3.39 -5.33 -29.60
N GLY A 171 -3.60 -5.74 -30.83
CA GLY A 171 -3.81 -4.84 -31.99
C GLY A 171 -2.51 -4.44 -32.67
N ASP A 172 -2.64 -3.67 -33.73
CA ASP A 172 -1.54 -3.30 -34.63
C ASP A 172 -0.82 -2.01 -34.19
N GLY A 173 -1.41 -1.25 -33.25
CA GLY A 173 -0.81 -0.03 -32.71
C GLY A 173 0.43 -0.32 -31.85
N GLY A 174 1.52 0.39 -32.12
CA GLY A 174 2.75 0.28 -31.34
C GLY A 174 2.58 0.76 -29.91
N VAL A 175 3.27 0.10 -28.97
CA VAL A 175 3.36 0.57 -27.58
C VAL A 175 4.53 1.55 -27.46
N LEU A 176 4.24 2.76 -26.99
CA LEU A 176 5.23 3.85 -26.88
C LEU A 176 6.05 3.75 -25.60
N ASP A 177 5.40 3.45 -24.49
CA ASP A 177 6.02 3.36 -23.16
C ASP A 177 5.08 2.63 -22.17
N TYR A 178 5.60 2.31 -21.00
CA TYR A 178 4.85 1.61 -19.96
C TYR A 178 5.37 1.92 -18.56
N ALA A 179 4.54 1.64 -17.55
CA ALA A 179 4.91 1.66 -16.14
C ALA A 179 4.27 0.49 -15.38
N VAL A 180 5.06 -0.19 -14.55
CA VAL A 180 4.56 -1.26 -13.69
C VAL A 180 4.02 -0.67 -12.40
N SER A 181 2.85 -1.14 -11.96
CA SER A 181 2.23 -0.68 -10.71
C SER A 181 3.12 -0.99 -9.48
N PRO A 182 3.00 -0.24 -8.37
CA PRO A 182 3.75 -0.51 -7.14
C PRO A 182 3.55 -1.94 -6.61
N SER A 183 2.38 -2.51 -6.80
CA SER A 183 2.09 -3.91 -6.43
C SER A 183 2.73 -4.94 -7.37
N GLY A 184 3.13 -4.54 -8.59
CA GLY A 184 3.59 -5.43 -9.65
C GLY A 184 2.49 -6.30 -10.28
N ARG A 185 1.20 -5.99 -10.00
CA ARG A 185 0.04 -6.74 -10.50
C ARG A 185 -0.60 -6.14 -11.74
N ALA A 186 -0.26 -4.91 -12.07
CA ALA A 186 -0.79 -4.23 -13.24
C ALA A 186 0.30 -3.45 -13.97
N ILE A 187 0.09 -3.23 -15.25
CA ILE A 187 0.96 -2.40 -16.10
C ILE A 187 0.07 -1.36 -16.78
N ALA A 188 0.44 -0.09 -16.66
CA ALA A 188 -0.09 0.97 -17.50
C ALA A 188 0.82 1.11 -18.72
N TYR A 189 0.24 1.27 -19.90
CA TYR A 189 1.02 1.46 -21.13
C TYR A 189 0.30 2.37 -22.12
N ALA A 190 1.07 3.08 -22.93
CA ALA A 190 0.58 3.93 -24.00
C ALA A 190 0.61 3.18 -25.31
N GLN A 191 -0.52 3.09 -26.00
CA GLN A 191 -0.65 2.42 -27.29
C GLN A 191 -1.18 3.37 -28.36
N GLU A 192 -0.51 3.38 -29.51
CA GLU A 192 -0.91 4.15 -30.67
C GLU A 192 -2.22 3.62 -31.29
N THR A 193 -2.99 4.53 -31.86
CA THR A 193 -4.17 4.25 -32.67
C THR A 193 -3.85 4.45 -34.15
N ASP A 194 -4.70 3.97 -35.03
CA ASP A 194 -4.59 4.13 -36.48
C ASP A 194 -4.56 5.61 -36.93
N THR A 195 -5.03 6.51 -36.08
CA THR A 195 -5.06 7.97 -36.36
C THR A 195 -3.79 8.68 -35.95
N GLY A 196 -2.81 7.98 -35.37
CA GLY A 196 -1.58 8.55 -34.81
C GLY A 196 -1.76 9.18 -33.43
N ALA A 197 -2.95 9.10 -32.84
CA ALA A 197 -3.19 9.38 -31.42
C ALA A 197 -2.65 8.22 -30.56
N ALA A 198 -2.57 8.43 -29.23
CA ALA A 198 -2.23 7.33 -28.34
C ALA A 198 -3.05 7.41 -27.05
N ASN A 199 -3.54 6.24 -26.63
CA ASN A 199 -4.30 6.08 -25.40
C ASN A 199 -3.53 5.29 -24.35
N LEU A 200 -3.82 5.59 -23.08
CA LEU A 200 -3.33 4.78 -21.97
C LEU A 200 -4.28 3.63 -21.70
N TRP A 201 -3.71 2.48 -21.48
CA TRP A 201 -4.35 1.23 -21.11
C TRP A 201 -3.79 0.72 -19.79
N VAL A 202 -4.58 0.00 -19.03
CA VAL A 202 -4.11 -0.79 -17.89
C VAL A 202 -4.43 -2.26 -18.15
N ILE A 203 -3.43 -3.13 -17.96
CA ILE A 203 -3.60 -4.58 -17.96
C ILE A 203 -3.36 -5.12 -16.56
N ASP A 204 -4.28 -5.94 -16.04
CA ASP A 204 -4.12 -6.72 -14.82
C ASP A 204 -3.39 -8.03 -15.17
N LEU A 205 -2.26 -8.29 -14.51
CA LEU A 205 -1.41 -9.46 -14.79
C LEU A 205 -1.95 -10.78 -14.22
N ILE A 206 -2.97 -10.73 -13.36
CA ILE A 206 -3.62 -11.90 -12.77
C ILE A 206 -4.79 -12.34 -13.65
N THR A 207 -5.71 -11.43 -13.90
CA THR A 207 -6.92 -11.71 -14.69
C THR A 207 -6.71 -11.65 -16.18
N ARG A 208 -5.61 -11.05 -16.65
CA ARG A 208 -5.30 -10.76 -18.05
C ARG A 208 -6.33 -9.83 -18.72
N THR A 209 -7.15 -9.16 -17.94
CA THR A 209 -8.07 -8.17 -18.45
C THR A 209 -7.35 -6.85 -18.71
N ARG A 210 -7.70 -6.19 -19.80
CA ARG A 210 -7.21 -4.85 -20.14
C ARG A 210 -8.36 -3.90 -20.34
N ALA A 211 -8.14 -2.62 -19.99
CA ALA A 211 -9.11 -1.55 -20.19
C ALA A 211 -8.40 -0.24 -20.54
N PRO A 212 -8.99 0.58 -21.43
CA PRO A 212 -8.50 1.94 -21.65
C PRO A 212 -8.81 2.78 -20.42
N ILE A 213 -7.89 3.67 -20.06
CA ILE A 213 -8.04 4.62 -18.95
C ILE A 213 -8.06 6.07 -19.41
N THR A 214 -7.83 6.31 -20.70
CA THR A 214 -7.95 7.63 -21.34
C THR A 214 -8.69 7.51 -22.68
N ASP A 215 -9.27 8.63 -23.12
CA ASP A 215 -9.86 8.80 -24.45
C ASP A 215 -9.18 10.01 -25.13
N CYS A 216 -8.03 9.77 -25.77
CA CYS A 216 -7.21 10.79 -26.40
C CYS A 216 -7.38 10.72 -27.91
N VAL A 217 -8.53 11.20 -28.44
CA VAL A 217 -8.92 11.06 -29.85
C VAL A 217 -7.99 11.81 -30.81
N ALA A 218 -7.55 13.02 -30.41
CA ALA A 218 -6.67 13.89 -31.18
C ALA A 218 -5.44 14.32 -30.37
N ALA A 219 -4.93 13.43 -29.53
CA ALA A 219 -3.80 13.69 -28.66
C ALA A 219 -2.97 12.42 -28.45
N ILE A 220 -1.73 12.62 -28.04
CA ILE A 220 -0.86 11.54 -27.57
C ILE A 220 -0.82 11.58 -26.05
N CYS A 221 -1.46 10.60 -25.42
CA CYS A 221 -1.40 10.32 -24.00
C CYS A 221 -0.35 9.24 -23.74
N ARG A 222 0.74 9.59 -23.02
CA ARG A 222 1.89 8.71 -22.83
C ARG A 222 2.64 9.00 -21.51
N ALA A 223 3.77 8.31 -21.31
CA ALA A 223 4.61 8.40 -20.11
C ALA A 223 3.82 8.20 -18.81
N PRO A 224 3.10 7.07 -18.66
CA PRO A 224 2.34 6.79 -17.46
C PRO A 224 3.25 6.62 -16.24
N ALA A 225 2.83 7.16 -15.09
CA ALA A 225 3.51 7.00 -13.81
C ALA A 225 2.48 6.71 -12.70
N TRP A 226 2.65 5.60 -12.00
CA TRP A 226 1.77 5.18 -10.92
C TRP A 226 2.01 5.98 -9.64
N SER A 227 0.94 6.38 -8.96
CA SER A 227 1.02 6.83 -7.57
C SER A 227 1.43 5.69 -6.64
N ALA A 228 2.03 6.00 -5.50
CA ALA A 228 2.54 5.01 -4.55
C ALA A 228 1.46 4.06 -4.00
N ASP A 229 0.21 4.53 -3.90
CA ASP A 229 -0.96 3.75 -3.50
C ASP A 229 -1.57 2.91 -4.64
N GLY A 230 -1.11 3.14 -5.89
CA GLY A 230 -1.61 2.44 -7.08
C GLY A 230 -3.02 2.86 -7.51
N GLN A 231 -3.56 3.97 -7.02
CA GLN A 231 -4.92 4.41 -7.33
C GLN A 231 -4.99 5.47 -8.43
N ARG A 232 -3.87 6.14 -8.73
CA ARG A 232 -3.80 7.21 -9.73
C ARG A 232 -2.63 6.99 -10.68
N ILE A 233 -2.79 7.49 -11.90
CA ILE A 233 -1.73 7.52 -12.90
C ILE A 233 -1.54 8.95 -13.37
N ALA A 234 -0.33 9.49 -13.19
CA ALA A 234 0.08 10.72 -13.85
C ALA A 234 0.60 10.38 -15.26
N TYR A 235 0.35 11.26 -16.21
CA TYR A 235 0.77 11.07 -17.60
C TYR A 235 0.93 12.41 -18.31
N GLN A 236 1.63 12.41 -19.43
CA GLN A 236 1.67 13.56 -20.31
C GLN A 236 0.65 13.40 -21.44
N ARG A 237 0.02 14.53 -21.80
CA ARG A 237 -0.85 14.66 -22.95
C ARG A 237 -0.36 15.80 -23.83
N ALA A 238 -0.19 15.53 -25.13
CA ALA A 238 0.15 16.49 -26.16
C ALA A 238 -0.88 16.40 -27.28
N GLU A 239 -1.49 17.53 -27.63
CA GLU A 239 -2.46 17.56 -28.74
C GLU A 239 -1.73 17.32 -30.07
N LEU A 240 -2.37 16.59 -30.97
CA LEU A 240 -1.91 16.48 -32.36
C LEU A 240 -2.15 17.81 -33.06
N ASP A 241 -1.09 18.36 -33.64
CA ASP A 241 -1.14 19.63 -34.37
C ASP A 241 -0.90 19.37 -35.87
N PRO A 242 -1.97 19.28 -36.67
CA PRO A 242 -1.86 18.98 -38.10
C PRO A 242 -1.11 20.08 -38.87
N ASP A 243 -1.07 21.32 -38.36
CA ASP A 243 -0.42 22.45 -38.99
C ASP A 243 1.11 22.44 -38.80
N ARG A 244 1.58 21.69 -37.82
CA ARG A 244 3.01 21.47 -37.54
C ARG A 244 3.62 20.26 -38.25
N GLY A 245 2.92 19.69 -39.22
CA GLY A 245 3.31 18.46 -39.86
C GLY A 245 3.20 17.24 -38.92
N ALA A 246 4.23 16.44 -38.80
CA ALA A 246 4.24 15.31 -37.85
C ALA A 246 4.55 15.72 -36.40
N GLY A 247 4.44 17.04 -36.07
CA GLY A 247 4.76 17.55 -34.74
C GLY A 247 3.56 17.51 -33.78
N ASN A 248 3.85 17.21 -32.51
CA ASN A 248 2.86 17.31 -31.45
C ASN A 248 2.91 18.71 -30.82
N GLY A 249 1.76 19.17 -30.31
CA GLY A 249 1.70 20.35 -29.48
C GLY A 249 2.51 20.18 -28.18
N PRO A 250 2.63 21.23 -27.36
CA PRO A 250 3.33 21.16 -26.10
C PRO A 250 2.66 20.18 -25.14
N ALA A 251 3.47 19.36 -24.44
CA ALA A 251 2.99 18.36 -23.51
C ALA A 251 2.56 19.02 -22.18
N ARG A 252 1.44 18.56 -21.64
CA ARG A 252 0.96 18.92 -20.30
C ARG A 252 0.82 17.69 -19.43
N ALA A 253 1.08 17.86 -18.13
CA ALA A 253 0.93 16.79 -17.16
C ALA A 253 -0.53 16.68 -16.68
N TRP A 254 -1.06 15.48 -16.72
CA TRP A 254 -2.40 15.11 -16.30
C TRP A 254 -2.36 14.00 -15.26
N VAL A 255 -3.43 13.86 -14.51
CA VAL A 255 -3.65 12.73 -13.59
C VAL A 255 -5.02 12.12 -13.88
N VAL A 256 -5.09 10.80 -13.93
CA VAL A 256 -6.34 10.05 -13.96
C VAL A 256 -6.48 9.23 -12.69
N ASP A 257 -7.66 9.31 -12.07
CA ASP A 257 -8.06 8.45 -10.95
C ASP A 257 -8.66 7.17 -11.51
N LEU A 258 -8.16 6.01 -11.08
CA LEU A 258 -8.55 4.71 -11.64
C LEU A 258 -9.92 4.22 -11.18
N ALA A 259 -10.49 4.79 -10.12
CA ALA A 259 -11.83 4.45 -9.68
C ALA A 259 -12.92 5.20 -10.46
N THR A 260 -12.63 6.45 -10.85
CA THR A 260 -13.59 7.31 -11.55
C THR A 260 -13.32 7.45 -13.04
N LEU A 261 -12.10 7.17 -13.49
CA LEU A 261 -11.56 7.41 -14.82
C LEU A 261 -11.69 8.88 -15.27
N GLN A 262 -11.72 9.81 -14.30
CA GLN A 262 -11.80 11.24 -14.58
C GLN A 262 -10.37 11.82 -14.67
N PRO A 263 -9.98 12.38 -15.82
CA PRO A 263 -8.71 13.07 -15.96
C PRO A 263 -8.80 14.49 -15.41
N SER A 264 -7.72 14.96 -14.80
CA SER A 264 -7.53 16.33 -14.35
C SER A 264 -6.14 16.84 -14.70
N LEU A 265 -6.02 18.13 -14.97
CA LEU A 265 -4.71 18.78 -15.11
C LEU A 265 -3.96 18.71 -13.78
N LEU A 266 -2.66 18.46 -13.87
CA LEU A 266 -1.80 18.43 -12.67
C LEU A 266 -1.52 19.86 -12.16
N PHE A 267 -1.43 20.84 -13.05
CA PHE A 267 -1.18 22.24 -12.73
C PHE A 267 -2.41 23.08 -13.08
N GLU A 268 -2.81 23.97 -12.18
CA GLU A 268 -3.93 24.91 -12.40
C GLU A 268 -3.61 25.95 -13.50
N ASP A 269 -2.33 26.27 -13.67
CA ASP A 269 -1.87 27.16 -14.72
C ASP A 269 -1.91 26.46 -16.08
N GLU A 270 -2.80 26.89 -16.95
CA GLU A 270 -2.94 26.39 -18.31
C GLU A 270 -1.70 26.61 -19.20
N GLN A 271 -0.82 27.54 -18.81
CA GLN A 271 0.44 27.82 -19.50
C GLN A 271 1.56 26.85 -19.07
N ALA A 272 1.40 26.19 -17.91
CA ALA A 272 2.41 25.28 -17.42
C ALA A 272 2.50 24.03 -18.30
N LEU A 273 3.67 23.81 -18.89
CA LEU A 273 4.00 22.62 -19.65
C LEU A 273 4.63 21.60 -18.73
N GLY A 274 4.27 20.34 -18.91
CA GLY A 274 4.81 19.26 -18.10
C GLY A 274 4.90 17.95 -18.86
N ALA A 275 6.11 17.41 -18.96
CA ALA A 275 6.39 16.14 -19.62
C ALA A 275 6.95 15.12 -18.61
N SER A 276 6.78 13.84 -18.92
CA SER A 276 7.34 12.72 -18.16
C SER A 276 7.11 12.83 -16.63
N PRO A 277 5.85 12.92 -16.18
CA PRO A 277 5.56 13.06 -14.77
C PRO A 277 6.02 11.84 -13.97
N ILE A 278 6.45 12.06 -12.73
CA ILE A 278 6.86 11.01 -11.79
C ILE A 278 6.36 11.33 -10.38
N TRP A 279 5.82 10.34 -9.69
CA TRP A 279 5.38 10.48 -8.31
C TRP A 279 6.54 10.35 -7.32
N SER A 280 6.46 11.11 -6.23
CA SER A 280 7.30 10.88 -5.05
C SER A 280 6.96 9.54 -4.40
N PRO A 281 7.93 8.88 -3.71
CA PRO A 281 7.69 7.58 -3.07
C PRO A 281 6.58 7.58 -2.00
N ASP A 282 6.29 8.72 -1.40
CA ASP A 282 5.20 8.93 -0.43
C ASP A 282 3.84 9.21 -1.09
N GLY A 283 3.81 9.37 -2.43
CA GLY A 283 2.61 9.69 -3.20
C GLY A 283 2.06 11.11 -2.99
N ALA A 284 2.80 11.97 -2.29
CA ALA A 284 2.34 13.31 -1.93
C ALA A 284 2.67 14.38 -3.00
N ARG A 285 3.61 14.10 -3.89
CA ARG A 285 4.10 15.07 -4.89
C ARG A 285 4.26 14.39 -6.25
N VAL A 286 4.17 15.21 -7.30
CA VAL A 286 4.52 14.85 -8.67
C VAL A 286 5.59 15.82 -9.16
N ALA A 287 6.66 15.31 -9.73
CA ALA A 287 7.62 16.06 -10.49
C ALA A 287 7.34 15.87 -11.98
N ALA A 288 7.49 16.92 -12.77
CA ALA A 288 7.41 16.85 -14.23
C ALA A 288 8.51 17.72 -14.83
N PHE A 289 8.93 17.38 -16.04
CA PHE A 289 9.86 18.21 -16.77
C PHE A 289 9.11 19.44 -17.32
N ASP A 290 9.53 20.63 -16.91
CA ASP A 290 8.94 21.90 -17.39
C ASP A 290 9.65 22.37 -18.64
N ALA A 291 8.94 22.34 -19.77
CA ALA A 291 9.45 22.78 -21.07
C ALA A 291 9.15 24.26 -21.37
N THR A 292 8.55 25.00 -20.42
CA THR A 292 8.29 26.45 -20.57
C THR A 292 9.55 27.29 -20.36
N ILE A 293 10.55 26.76 -19.66
CA ILE A 293 11.81 27.42 -19.38
C ILE A 293 12.75 27.21 -20.57
N PRO A 294 13.09 28.24 -21.37
CA PRO A 294 14.12 28.11 -22.41
C PRO A 294 15.45 27.74 -21.74
N GLY A 295 16.08 26.68 -22.20
CA GLY A 295 17.40 26.25 -21.73
C GLY A 295 18.52 27.23 -22.10
#